data_fcd753c47df0111a2d1cf5826eb87c48
#
_entry.id   fcd753c47df0111a2d1cf5826eb87c48
#
_cell.length_a   1.000
_cell.length_b   1.000
_cell.length_c   1.000
_cell.angle_alpha   90.00
_cell.angle_beta   90.00
_cell.angle_gamma   90.00
#
_symmetry.space_group_name_H-M   'P 1'
#
loop_
_entity.id
_entity.type
_entity.pdbx_description
1 polymer ?
#
loop_
_entity_poly.entity_id
_entity_poly.type
_entity_poly.pdbx_seq_one_letter_code
_entity_poly.pdbx_strand_id
1 'polypeptide(L)'
;MRILVKGTGVAGLTAAFELVRTGVTVEVCERNAEPSRGASWYAGGMLAPWCERESAEAAVLTLGQAALDWWDEATPGLVVRHGTLVVAPARDKVELSRFASRTAGYRWVDEGEIAALEPDLAGRFRSGLYFPGEGHLDPRLALKSLHERLCTMGVRFHMGIPLDEEPFDRVVDCTGSAAIGGISDLRGVRGEMLYLATPEVSLSRPVRLLHPRIPLYIVPREPGRFMVGATMIETEDAGAISARSMMEFLNAAYAVHPAFAEAEIIETGTGVRPAYPDNLPDVTQDGRTIFINGAHRHGFLLSPAMARQAAEFVCQTLSQKERDHETSGEWRRA
;
A
#
# COMPACT_ATOMS: atom_id res chain seq x y z
N MET A 1 -14.12 24.43 8.56
CA MET A 1 -14.30 23.74 7.26
C MET A 1 -14.70 22.29 7.53
N ARG A 2 -15.71 21.79 6.81
CA ARG A 2 -16.18 20.40 6.88
C ARG A 2 -15.79 19.68 5.58
N ILE A 3 -15.15 18.52 5.71
CA ILE A 3 -14.65 17.75 4.58
C ILE A 3 -15.25 16.34 4.60
N LEU A 4 -15.72 15.89 3.46
CA LEU A 4 -16.16 14.53 3.22
C LEU A 4 -15.04 13.74 2.53
N VAL A 5 -14.58 12.65 3.14
CA VAL A 5 -13.70 11.68 2.50
C VAL A 5 -14.53 10.48 2.05
N LYS A 6 -14.40 10.08 0.78
CA LYS A 6 -15.12 8.95 0.18
C LYS A 6 -14.19 7.75 0.04
N GLY A 7 -14.52 6.66 0.72
CA GLY A 7 -13.77 5.39 0.73
C GLY A 7 -12.95 5.17 2.00
N THR A 8 -12.93 3.91 2.47
CA THR A 8 -12.20 3.46 3.66
C THR A 8 -11.00 2.57 3.32
N GLY A 9 -10.53 2.64 2.07
CA GLY A 9 -9.25 2.05 1.69
C GLY A 9 -8.06 2.82 2.26
N VAL A 10 -6.85 2.36 1.96
CA VAL A 10 -5.61 3.00 2.48
C VAL A 10 -5.54 4.48 2.13
N ALA A 11 -5.91 4.88 0.91
CA ALA A 11 -5.89 6.30 0.50
C ALA A 11 -6.88 7.15 1.32
N GLY A 12 -8.11 6.65 1.54
CA GLY A 12 -9.12 7.41 2.29
C GLY A 12 -8.79 7.55 3.77
N LEU A 13 -8.32 6.48 4.42
CA LEU A 13 -7.95 6.55 5.84
C LEU A 13 -6.71 7.41 6.08
N THR A 14 -5.68 7.34 5.21
CA THR A 14 -4.51 8.22 5.31
C THR A 14 -4.86 9.67 5.04
N ALA A 15 -5.73 9.95 4.05
CA ALA A 15 -6.23 11.29 3.78
C ALA A 15 -7.01 11.86 4.97
N ALA A 16 -7.93 11.08 5.54
CA ALA A 16 -8.67 11.49 6.74
C ALA A 16 -7.73 11.81 7.92
N PHE A 17 -6.66 11.03 8.09
CA PHE A 17 -5.68 11.24 9.15
C PHE A 17 -4.89 12.55 8.97
N GLU A 18 -4.38 12.82 7.79
CA GLU A 18 -3.68 14.09 7.53
C GLU A 18 -4.63 15.28 7.62
N LEU A 19 -5.85 15.16 7.10
CA LEU A 19 -6.84 16.24 7.14
C LEU A 19 -7.26 16.60 8.56
N VAL A 20 -7.59 15.63 9.42
CA VAL A 20 -8.00 15.94 10.79
C VAL A 20 -6.89 16.62 11.59
N ARG A 21 -5.63 16.35 11.28
CA ARG A 21 -4.45 17.00 11.89
C ARG A 21 -4.33 18.49 11.53
N THR A 22 -4.95 18.92 10.42
CA THR A 22 -5.01 20.36 10.07
C THR A 22 -6.09 21.13 10.85
N GLY A 23 -6.86 20.47 11.71
CA GLY A 23 -7.93 21.08 12.50
C GLY A 23 -9.27 21.19 11.79
N VAL A 24 -9.43 20.61 10.60
CA VAL A 24 -10.72 20.58 9.90
C VAL A 24 -11.60 19.45 10.41
N THR A 25 -12.92 19.61 10.27
CA THR A 25 -13.87 18.54 10.62
C THR A 25 -13.96 17.57 9.45
N VAL A 26 -13.68 16.29 9.72
CA VAL A 26 -13.67 15.22 8.71
C VAL A 26 -14.80 14.23 8.99
N GLU A 27 -15.53 13.89 7.94
CA GLU A 27 -16.46 12.75 7.92
C GLU A 27 -16.04 11.81 6.79
N VAL A 28 -16.14 10.51 7.02
CA VAL A 28 -15.77 9.49 6.03
C VAL A 28 -17.01 8.69 5.65
N CYS A 29 -17.26 8.52 4.35
CA CYS A 29 -18.31 7.62 3.90
C CYS A 29 -17.75 6.43 3.11
N GLU A 30 -18.36 5.27 3.33
CA GLU A 30 -18.08 4.03 2.61
C GLU A 30 -19.40 3.45 2.09
N ARG A 31 -19.43 3.07 0.81
CA ARG A 31 -20.65 2.50 0.19
C ARG A 31 -21.05 1.13 0.77
N ASN A 32 -20.09 0.37 1.31
CA ASN A 32 -20.34 -0.91 1.92
C ASN A 32 -20.65 -0.76 3.41
N ALA A 33 -21.49 -1.63 3.95
CA ALA A 33 -21.82 -1.65 5.37
C ALA A 33 -20.63 -2.09 6.26
N GLU A 34 -19.64 -2.76 5.67
CA GLU A 34 -18.39 -3.15 6.30
C GLU A 34 -17.21 -2.54 5.55
N PRO A 35 -16.02 -2.42 6.18
CA PRO A 35 -14.81 -1.96 5.50
C PRO A 35 -14.57 -2.75 4.22
N SER A 36 -14.31 -2.02 3.14
CA SER A 36 -14.16 -2.63 1.82
C SER A 36 -13.02 -3.65 1.80
N ARG A 37 -13.30 -4.86 1.35
CA ARG A 37 -12.29 -5.88 1.01
C ARG A 37 -11.74 -5.63 -0.40
N GLY A 38 -11.39 -4.38 -0.70
CA GLY A 38 -10.77 -3.98 -1.95
C GLY A 38 -9.26 -4.24 -2.00
N ALA A 39 -8.57 -3.59 -2.95
CA ALA A 39 -7.13 -3.78 -3.17
C ALA A 39 -6.27 -3.58 -1.90
N SER A 40 -6.64 -2.66 -1.01
CA SER A 40 -5.92 -2.41 0.24
C SER A 40 -5.94 -3.60 1.21
N TRP A 41 -7.05 -4.35 1.25
CA TRP A 41 -7.21 -5.52 2.12
C TRP A 41 -6.31 -6.69 1.73
N TYR A 42 -6.06 -6.83 0.43
CA TYR A 42 -5.25 -7.90 -0.16
C TYR A 42 -3.80 -7.49 -0.44
N ALA A 43 -3.39 -6.31 0.01
CA ALA A 43 -2.04 -5.82 -0.22
C ALA A 43 -0.98 -6.57 0.60
N GLY A 44 0.26 -6.58 0.11
CA GLY A 44 1.43 -7.12 0.82
C GLY A 44 1.83 -6.30 2.04
N GLY A 45 1.56 -5.01 2.06
CA GLY A 45 1.94 -4.10 3.15
C GLY A 45 3.44 -3.85 3.26
N MET A 46 4.17 -4.07 2.17
CA MET A 46 5.60 -3.75 2.13
C MET A 46 5.80 -2.24 2.06
N LEU A 47 6.66 -1.72 2.94
CA LEU A 47 7.14 -0.35 2.96
C LEU A 47 8.59 -0.38 2.45
N ALA A 48 8.73 -0.60 1.15
CA ALA A 48 9.96 -1.03 0.50
C ALA A 48 10.33 -0.15 -0.71
N PRO A 49 10.59 1.15 -0.49
CA PRO A 49 10.79 2.11 -1.58
C PRO A 49 11.98 1.77 -2.49
N TRP A 50 13.04 1.21 -1.93
CA TRP A 50 14.22 0.81 -2.67
C TRP A 50 13.99 -0.43 -3.54
N CYS A 51 13.32 -1.46 -2.99
CA CYS A 51 12.93 -2.64 -3.75
C CYS A 51 11.94 -2.30 -4.89
N GLU A 52 11.01 -1.37 -4.66
CA GLU A 52 10.05 -0.97 -5.70
C GLU A 52 10.71 -0.13 -6.81
N ARG A 53 11.76 0.66 -6.48
CA ARG A 53 12.51 1.47 -7.46
C ARG A 53 13.12 0.64 -8.58
N GLU A 54 13.36 -0.64 -8.39
CA GLU A 54 13.90 -1.54 -9.43
C GLU A 54 13.06 -1.53 -10.71
N SER A 55 11.75 -1.45 -10.59
CA SER A 55 10.80 -1.51 -11.71
C SER A 55 9.81 -0.34 -11.75
N ALA A 56 9.94 0.62 -10.84
CA ALA A 56 9.09 1.79 -10.76
C ALA A 56 9.88 3.08 -11.04
N GLU A 57 9.17 4.16 -11.34
CA GLU A 57 9.73 5.48 -11.52
C GLU A 57 10.41 6.01 -10.24
N ALA A 58 11.36 6.94 -10.41
CA ALA A 58 12.09 7.53 -9.28
C ALA A 58 11.17 8.21 -8.26
N ALA A 59 10.02 8.72 -8.70
CA ALA A 59 9.03 9.34 -7.84
C ALA A 59 8.51 8.36 -6.76
N VAL A 60 8.37 7.07 -7.05
CA VAL A 60 7.94 6.05 -6.08
C VAL A 60 8.94 5.97 -4.90
N LEU A 61 10.24 5.98 -5.19
CA LEU A 61 11.26 6.03 -4.16
C LEU A 61 11.14 7.32 -3.32
N THR A 62 11.12 8.47 -3.98
CA THR A 62 11.10 9.78 -3.30
C THR A 62 9.88 9.94 -2.40
N LEU A 63 8.69 9.61 -2.91
CA LEU A 63 7.44 9.71 -2.15
C LEU A 63 7.34 8.65 -1.05
N GLY A 64 7.94 7.47 -1.28
CA GLY A 64 7.84 6.33 -0.35
C GLY A 64 8.82 6.36 0.82
N GLN A 65 9.89 7.17 0.78
CA GLN A 65 10.93 7.18 1.82
C GLN A 65 10.41 7.48 3.23
N ALA A 66 9.42 8.34 3.35
CA ALA A 66 8.83 8.71 4.63
C ALA A 66 7.75 7.74 5.14
N ALA A 67 7.42 6.71 4.38
CA ALA A 67 6.27 5.85 4.68
C ALA A 67 6.44 5.07 5.98
N LEU A 68 7.64 4.53 6.26
CA LEU A 68 7.88 3.78 7.50
C LEU A 68 7.61 4.62 8.74
N ASP A 69 8.18 5.84 8.78
CA ASP A 69 8.02 6.72 9.93
C ASP A 69 6.58 7.23 10.07
N TRP A 70 5.94 7.49 8.94
CA TRP A 70 4.55 7.90 8.92
C TRP A 70 3.62 6.81 9.48
N TRP A 71 3.79 5.56 9.03
CA TRP A 71 2.98 4.45 9.52
C TRP A 71 3.25 4.13 10.98
N ASP A 72 4.50 4.24 11.43
CA ASP A 72 4.87 4.05 12.84
C ASP A 72 4.22 5.10 13.75
N GLU A 73 4.13 6.36 13.28
CA GLU A 73 3.37 7.41 13.95
C GLU A 73 1.85 7.15 13.90
N ALA A 74 1.31 6.80 12.72
CA ALA A 74 -0.12 6.64 12.51
C ALA A 74 -0.70 5.38 13.18
N THR A 75 0.09 4.31 13.24
CA THR A 75 -0.30 3.00 13.79
C THR A 75 0.83 2.42 14.65
N PRO A 76 1.07 2.97 15.85
CA PRO A 76 2.22 2.60 16.69
C PRO A 76 2.32 1.10 16.95
N GLY A 77 3.53 0.56 16.72
CA GLY A 77 3.84 -0.85 16.98
C GLY A 77 3.41 -1.84 15.88
N LEU A 78 2.85 -1.37 14.76
CA LEU A 78 2.47 -2.25 13.65
C LEU A 78 3.54 -2.32 12.54
N VAL A 79 4.48 -1.39 12.50
CA VAL A 79 5.57 -1.40 11.51
C VAL A 79 6.70 -2.30 11.98
N VAL A 80 7.02 -3.31 11.18
CA VAL A 80 8.15 -4.21 11.39
C VAL A 80 9.33 -3.74 10.55
N ARG A 81 10.40 -3.26 11.21
CA ARG A 81 11.60 -2.65 10.57
C ARG A 81 12.75 -3.67 10.44
N HIS A 82 12.48 -4.85 9.92
CA HIS A 82 13.47 -5.90 9.76
C HIS A 82 14.12 -5.92 8.36
N GLY A 83 13.82 -4.91 7.53
CA GLY A 83 14.31 -4.84 6.16
C GLY A 83 13.57 -5.81 5.22
N THR A 84 14.10 -5.91 4.00
CA THR A 84 13.63 -6.83 2.95
C THR A 84 14.81 -7.66 2.45
N LEU A 85 14.61 -8.96 2.27
CA LEU A 85 15.59 -9.87 1.68
C LEU A 85 15.15 -10.24 0.25
N VAL A 86 16.01 -9.97 -0.73
CA VAL A 86 15.81 -10.33 -2.14
C VAL A 86 16.75 -11.48 -2.50
N VAL A 87 16.20 -12.58 -2.97
CA VAL A 87 16.94 -13.80 -3.32
C VAL A 87 16.59 -14.29 -4.72
N ALA A 88 17.47 -15.08 -5.30
CA ALA A 88 17.23 -15.76 -6.57
C ALA A 88 17.76 -17.22 -6.49
N PRO A 89 17.11 -18.16 -7.18
CA PRO A 89 17.67 -19.50 -7.38
C PRO A 89 19.08 -19.42 -7.97
N ALA A 90 19.93 -20.39 -7.65
CA ALA A 90 21.34 -20.38 -8.09
C ALA A 90 21.51 -20.25 -9.62
N ARG A 91 20.57 -20.83 -10.39
CA ARG A 91 20.53 -20.74 -11.87
C ARG A 91 20.19 -19.31 -12.37
N ASP A 92 19.51 -18.50 -11.54
CA ASP A 92 18.99 -17.18 -11.90
C ASP A 92 19.78 -16.04 -11.22
N LYS A 93 21.03 -16.32 -10.78
CA LYS A 93 21.91 -15.34 -10.10
C LYS A 93 22.06 -14.01 -10.85
N VAL A 94 21.99 -14.04 -12.18
CA VAL A 94 22.07 -12.83 -13.04
C VAL A 94 20.94 -11.85 -12.71
N GLU A 95 19.77 -12.35 -12.28
CA GLU A 95 18.64 -11.49 -11.91
C GLU A 95 18.92 -10.63 -10.67
N LEU A 96 19.72 -11.12 -9.71
CA LEU A 96 20.17 -10.29 -8.58
C LEU A 96 21.03 -9.11 -9.03
N SER A 97 21.98 -9.34 -9.96
CA SER A 97 22.82 -8.26 -10.50
C SER A 97 22.01 -7.26 -11.32
N ARG A 98 21.04 -7.74 -12.09
CA ARG A 98 20.10 -6.90 -12.84
C ARG A 98 19.25 -6.06 -11.90
N PHE A 99 18.69 -6.65 -10.86
CA PHE A 99 17.92 -5.96 -9.84
C PHE A 99 18.77 -4.89 -9.15
N ALA A 100 19.97 -5.25 -8.69
CA ALA A 100 20.91 -4.35 -8.03
C ALA A 100 21.30 -3.14 -8.87
N SER A 101 21.42 -3.31 -10.19
CA SER A 101 21.80 -2.21 -11.10
C SER A 101 20.70 -1.14 -11.27
N ARG A 102 19.46 -1.42 -10.86
CA ARG A 102 18.31 -0.52 -11.03
C ARG A 102 17.88 0.18 -9.76
N THR A 103 18.47 -0.17 -8.62
CA THR A 103 18.12 0.38 -7.31
C THR A 103 19.35 0.62 -6.46
N ALA A 104 19.15 1.12 -5.25
CA ALA A 104 20.17 1.38 -4.24
C ALA A 104 19.66 0.98 -2.84
N GLY A 105 20.38 1.35 -1.77
CA GLY A 105 19.93 1.12 -0.38
C GLY A 105 20.07 -0.33 0.08
N TYR A 106 20.72 -1.19 -0.68
CA TYR A 106 20.98 -2.59 -0.34
C TYR A 106 22.44 -2.83 0.02
N ARG A 107 22.69 -3.97 0.64
CA ARG A 107 23.99 -4.61 0.67
C ARG A 107 23.89 -6.04 0.13
N TRP A 108 24.95 -6.51 -0.51
CA TRP A 108 25.06 -7.91 -0.87
C TRP A 108 25.20 -8.75 0.40
N VAL A 109 24.56 -9.91 0.42
CA VAL A 109 24.64 -10.88 1.49
C VAL A 109 25.00 -12.26 0.92
N ASP A 110 25.89 -12.95 1.60
CA ASP A 110 26.27 -14.33 1.29
C ASP A 110 25.36 -15.34 2.00
N GLU A 111 25.64 -16.62 1.80
CA GLU A 111 24.87 -17.74 2.38
C GLU A 111 24.85 -17.70 3.91
N GLY A 112 26.00 -17.38 4.56
CA GLY A 112 26.09 -17.29 6.01
C GLY A 112 25.30 -16.10 6.56
N GLU A 113 25.36 -14.95 5.89
CA GLU A 113 24.59 -13.78 6.24
C GLU A 113 23.07 -13.99 6.02
N ILE A 114 22.68 -14.70 4.95
CA ILE A 114 21.27 -15.07 4.73
C ILE A 114 20.79 -15.98 5.88
N ALA A 115 21.57 -16.96 6.28
CA ALA A 115 21.25 -17.85 7.41
C ALA A 115 21.16 -17.09 8.74
N ALA A 116 21.97 -16.04 8.92
CA ALA A 116 21.89 -15.18 10.10
C ALA A 116 20.65 -14.27 10.09
N LEU A 117 20.24 -13.79 8.92
CA LEU A 117 19.03 -12.98 8.75
C LEU A 117 17.74 -13.80 8.86
N GLU A 118 17.70 -14.96 8.24
CA GLU A 118 16.58 -15.91 8.20
C GLU A 118 17.10 -17.34 8.36
N PRO A 119 17.12 -17.88 9.58
CA PRO A 119 17.70 -19.20 9.86
C PRO A 119 17.07 -20.33 9.04
N ASP A 120 15.78 -20.26 8.75
CA ASP A 120 15.08 -21.28 7.95
C ASP A 120 15.44 -21.23 6.46
N LEU A 121 16.16 -20.20 6.02
CA LEU A 121 16.72 -20.13 4.67
C LEU A 121 18.19 -20.57 4.58
N ALA A 122 18.75 -21.13 5.66
CA ALA A 122 20.13 -21.63 5.67
C ALA A 122 20.35 -22.69 4.57
N GLY A 123 21.44 -22.55 3.80
CA GLY A 123 21.79 -23.47 2.72
C GLY A 123 20.92 -23.37 1.45
N ARG A 124 19.94 -22.49 1.42
CA ARG A 124 18.99 -22.42 0.28
C ARG A 124 19.43 -21.44 -0.80
N PHE A 125 20.06 -20.36 -0.42
CA PHE A 125 20.51 -19.30 -1.34
C PHE A 125 21.98 -18.97 -1.08
N ARG A 126 22.77 -18.89 -2.13
CA ARG A 126 24.20 -18.57 -2.04
C ARG A 126 24.49 -17.08 -1.91
N SER A 127 23.56 -16.24 -2.35
CA SER A 127 23.70 -14.80 -2.29
C SER A 127 22.33 -14.13 -2.40
N GLY A 128 22.22 -12.92 -1.90
CA GLY A 128 21.04 -12.10 -1.93
C GLY A 128 21.36 -10.61 -1.82
N LEU A 129 20.31 -9.79 -1.83
CA LEU A 129 20.38 -8.37 -1.52
C LEU A 129 19.54 -8.13 -0.26
N TYR A 130 20.11 -7.47 0.72
CA TYR A 130 19.41 -7.07 1.93
C TYR A 130 19.24 -5.57 1.98
N PHE A 131 18.01 -5.12 2.19
CA PHE A 131 17.60 -3.72 2.27
C PHE A 131 17.26 -3.37 3.72
N PRO A 132 18.23 -2.92 4.54
CA PRO A 132 18.01 -2.69 5.98
C PRO A 132 17.05 -1.52 6.29
N GLY A 133 16.94 -0.55 5.38
CA GLY A 133 16.09 0.64 5.53
C GLY A 133 14.61 0.43 5.16
N GLU A 134 14.19 -0.81 4.93
CA GLU A 134 12.81 -1.15 4.57
C GLU A 134 12.08 -1.84 5.72
N GLY A 135 10.77 -2.00 5.55
CA GLY A 135 9.93 -2.70 6.51
C GLY A 135 8.62 -3.15 5.91
N HIS A 136 7.75 -3.63 6.75
CA HIS A 136 6.40 -4.04 6.37
C HIS A 136 5.43 -3.88 7.53
N LEU A 137 4.15 -3.97 7.22
CA LEU A 137 3.06 -4.03 8.19
C LEU A 137 1.99 -5.01 7.70
N ASP A 138 1.10 -5.41 8.58
CA ASP A 138 -0.12 -6.10 8.16
C ASP A 138 -1.15 -5.05 7.70
N PRO A 139 -1.55 -5.03 6.41
CA PRO A 139 -2.54 -4.09 5.89
C PRO A 139 -3.85 -4.07 6.65
N ARG A 140 -4.33 -5.25 7.07
CA ARG A 140 -5.62 -5.41 7.75
C ARG A 140 -5.59 -4.82 9.15
N LEU A 141 -4.52 -5.09 9.89
CA LEU A 141 -4.29 -4.50 11.21
C LEU A 141 -4.06 -3.00 11.11
N ALA A 142 -3.30 -2.55 10.12
CA ALA A 142 -3.04 -1.13 9.91
C ALA A 142 -4.31 -0.34 9.56
N LEU A 143 -5.14 -0.85 8.65
CA LEU A 143 -6.42 -0.22 8.30
C LEU A 143 -7.36 -0.16 9.52
N LYS A 144 -7.46 -1.25 10.28
CA LYS A 144 -8.28 -1.32 11.50
C LYS A 144 -7.78 -0.33 12.55
N SER A 145 -6.50 -0.33 12.87
CA SER A 145 -5.88 0.55 13.86
C SER A 145 -6.05 2.03 13.46
N LEU A 146 -5.83 2.35 12.19
CA LEU A 146 -6.00 3.72 11.70
C LEU A 146 -7.46 4.18 11.76
N HIS A 147 -8.42 3.31 11.43
CA HIS A 147 -9.84 3.59 11.58
C HIS A 147 -10.20 3.87 13.06
N GLU A 148 -9.79 3.01 13.98
CA GLU A 148 -10.03 3.18 15.42
C GLU A 148 -9.41 4.50 15.94
N ARG A 149 -8.20 4.81 15.51
CA ARG A 149 -7.54 6.07 15.86
C ARG A 149 -8.30 7.29 15.33
N LEU A 150 -8.77 7.25 14.11
CA LEU A 150 -9.58 8.32 13.51
C LEU A 150 -10.90 8.53 14.28
N CYS A 151 -11.56 7.46 14.73
CA CYS A 151 -12.71 7.56 15.61
C CYS A 151 -12.37 8.29 16.92
N THR A 152 -11.22 7.98 17.54
CA THR A 152 -10.78 8.68 18.77
C THR A 152 -10.43 10.14 18.52
N MET A 153 -10.01 10.50 17.31
CA MET A 153 -9.76 11.89 16.86
C MET A 153 -11.05 12.64 16.48
N GLY A 154 -12.23 12.01 16.60
CA GLY A 154 -13.52 12.63 16.36
C GLY A 154 -14.02 12.54 14.93
N VAL A 155 -13.37 11.75 14.08
CA VAL A 155 -13.87 11.49 12.71
C VAL A 155 -15.10 10.60 12.76
N ARG A 156 -16.17 11.01 12.05
CA ARG A 156 -17.40 10.22 11.94
C ARG A 156 -17.37 9.36 10.67
N PHE A 157 -17.71 8.09 10.83
CA PHE A 157 -17.80 7.13 9.74
C PHE A 157 -19.26 6.80 9.42
N HIS A 158 -19.60 6.82 8.15
CA HIS A 158 -20.92 6.51 7.60
C HIS A 158 -20.77 5.29 6.66
N MET A 159 -21.04 4.11 7.23
CA MET A 159 -20.86 2.84 6.52
C MET A 159 -22.17 2.39 5.87
N GLY A 160 -22.13 2.03 4.59
CA GLY A 160 -23.31 1.58 3.83
C GLY A 160 -24.34 2.67 3.54
N ILE A 161 -24.01 3.94 3.82
CA ILE A 161 -24.92 5.06 3.69
C ILE A 161 -24.27 6.09 2.74
N PRO A 162 -24.86 6.36 1.57
CA PRO A 162 -24.44 7.46 0.74
C PRO A 162 -24.74 8.79 1.44
N LEU A 163 -23.77 9.68 1.47
CA LEU A 163 -23.96 11.05 1.98
C LEU A 163 -24.15 12.03 0.84
N ASP A 164 -25.03 13.01 1.06
CA ASP A 164 -25.10 14.20 0.22
C ASP A 164 -23.81 15.02 0.41
N GLU A 165 -23.21 15.43 -0.68
CA GLU A 165 -21.97 16.22 -0.69
C GLU A 165 -22.21 17.71 -0.42
N GLU A 166 -23.42 18.22 -0.66
CA GLU A 166 -23.77 19.65 -0.53
C GLU A 166 -23.38 20.28 0.82
N PRO A 167 -23.56 19.60 1.98
CA PRO A 167 -23.22 20.18 3.28
C PRO A 167 -21.72 20.33 3.54
N PHE A 168 -20.87 19.80 2.68
CA PHE A 168 -19.42 19.81 2.86
C PHE A 168 -18.75 20.89 2.02
N ASP A 169 -17.76 21.55 2.60
CA ASP A 169 -16.95 22.56 1.91
C ASP A 169 -16.06 21.96 0.82
N ARG A 170 -15.60 20.73 1.04
CA ARG A 170 -14.74 19.95 0.13
C ARG A 170 -15.08 18.47 0.20
N VAL A 171 -14.81 17.78 -0.90
CA VAL A 171 -14.87 16.32 -1.00
C VAL A 171 -13.48 15.82 -1.34
N VAL A 172 -13.02 14.74 -0.70
CA VAL A 172 -11.79 14.01 -1.06
C VAL A 172 -12.21 12.63 -1.51
N ASP A 173 -12.15 12.39 -2.81
CA ASP A 173 -12.54 11.12 -3.42
C ASP A 173 -11.35 10.16 -3.44
N CYS A 174 -11.46 9.11 -2.62
CA CYS A 174 -10.49 8.02 -2.48
C CYS A 174 -11.13 6.67 -2.82
N THR A 175 -12.10 6.65 -3.73
CA THR A 175 -12.90 5.45 -4.04
C THR A 175 -12.14 4.38 -4.83
N GLY A 176 -10.90 4.65 -5.21
CA GLY A 176 -10.00 3.68 -5.81
C GLY A 176 -10.53 3.12 -7.13
N SER A 177 -10.60 1.79 -7.26
CA SER A 177 -11.09 1.13 -8.48
C SER A 177 -12.55 1.43 -8.80
N ALA A 178 -13.34 1.90 -7.84
CA ALA A 178 -14.72 2.31 -8.12
C ALA A 178 -14.82 3.60 -8.94
N ALA A 179 -13.73 4.36 -9.05
CA ALA A 179 -13.65 5.55 -9.89
C ALA A 179 -13.27 5.25 -11.36
N ILE A 180 -12.96 4.00 -11.70
CA ILE A 180 -12.66 3.58 -13.08
C ILE A 180 -13.88 3.83 -13.95
N GLY A 181 -13.67 4.41 -15.13
CA GLY A 181 -14.73 4.88 -16.02
C GLY A 181 -15.28 6.27 -15.70
N GLY A 182 -15.05 6.79 -14.49
CA GLY A 182 -15.39 8.17 -14.09
C GLY A 182 -14.20 9.13 -14.12
N ILE A 183 -12.99 8.63 -13.88
CA ILE A 183 -11.74 9.38 -13.99
C ILE A 183 -11.05 8.98 -15.29
N SER A 184 -10.62 9.98 -16.09
CA SER A 184 -9.90 9.74 -17.34
C SER A 184 -8.62 8.96 -17.10
N ASP A 185 -8.30 8.04 -18.02
CA ASP A 185 -7.09 7.23 -18.06
C ASP A 185 -6.85 6.30 -16.86
N LEU A 186 -7.80 6.24 -15.91
CA LEU A 186 -7.74 5.31 -14.80
C LEU A 186 -8.17 3.91 -15.27
N ARG A 187 -7.27 2.93 -15.09
CA ARG A 187 -7.49 1.53 -15.46
C ARG A 187 -7.37 0.57 -14.28
N GLY A 188 -7.85 -0.64 -14.45
CA GLY A 188 -7.77 -1.69 -13.44
C GLY A 188 -6.59 -2.64 -13.67
N VAL A 189 -5.81 -2.90 -12.62
CA VAL A 189 -4.76 -3.92 -12.60
C VAL A 189 -5.07 -4.94 -11.52
N ARG A 190 -5.48 -6.14 -11.93
CA ARG A 190 -5.83 -7.23 -11.03
C ARG A 190 -4.60 -7.76 -10.32
N GLY A 191 -4.69 -7.89 -9.02
CA GLY A 191 -3.73 -8.57 -8.15
C GLY A 191 -4.36 -9.74 -7.42
N GLU A 192 -3.73 -10.89 -7.50
CA GLU A 192 -4.11 -12.11 -6.80
C GLU A 192 -3.07 -12.43 -5.72
N MET A 193 -3.49 -13.08 -4.65
CA MET A 193 -2.64 -13.45 -3.52
C MET A 193 -3.16 -14.67 -2.79
N LEU A 194 -2.28 -15.31 -1.98
CA LEU A 194 -2.60 -16.39 -1.06
C LEU A 194 -2.23 -16.01 0.37
N TYR A 195 -2.94 -16.59 1.34
CA TYR A 195 -2.42 -16.80 2.68
C TYR A 195 -2.12 -18.28 2.88
N LEU A 196 -0.87 -18.56 3.29
CA LEU A 196 -0.41 -19.90 3.65
C LEU A 196 -0.16 -19.99 5.14
N ALA A 197 -0.42 -21.16 5.71
CA ALA A 197 -0.10 -21.45 7.11
C ALA A 197 0.74 -22.72 7.22
N THR A 198 1.89 -22.62 7.90
CA THR A 198 2.74 -23.74 8.28
C THR A 198 3.57 -23.38 9.50
N PRO A 199 3.69 -24.25 10.51
CA PRO A 199 4.56 -24.03 11.67
C PRO A 199 6.04 -24.31 11.37
N GLU A 200 6.36 -24.92 10.21
CA GLU A 200 7.70 -25.40 9.87
C GLU A 200 8.61 -24.31 9.27
N VAL A 201 8.09 -23.11 9.04
CA VAL A 201 8.84 -21.97 8.52
C VAL A 201 8.60 -20.77 9.40
N SER A 202 9.66 -20.08 9.75
CA SER A 202 9.64 -18.78 10.39
C SER A 202 10.41 -17.78 9.54
N LEU A 203 9.78 -16.69 9.16
CA LEU A 203 10.42 -15.55 8.50
C LEU A 203 10.15 -14.30 9.33
N SER A 204 11.16 -13.44 9.46
CA SER A 204 11.08 -12.21 10.23
C SER A 204 10.87 -10.96 9.36
N ARG A 205 11.03 -11.12 8.04
CA ARG A 205 10.95 -10.03 7.04
C ARG A 205 10.37 -10.52 5.72
N PRO A 206 9.93 -9.60 4.85
CA PRO A 206 9.56 -9.96 3.48
C PRO A 206 10.76 -10.59 2.74
N VAL A 207 10.50 -11.73 2.10
CA VAL A 207 11.43 -12.40 1.21
C VAL A 207 10.91 -12.28 -0.21
N ARG A 208 11.66 -11.58 -1.06
CA ARG A 208 11.34 -11.42 -2.49
C ARG A 208 12.16 -12.42 -3.30
N LEU A 209 11.48 -13.35 -3.95
CA LEU A 209 12.10 -14.28 -4.87
C LEU A 209 12.10 -13.67 -6.28
N LEU A 210 13.28 -13.48 -6.84
CA LEU A 210 13.41 -13.11 -8.25
C LEU A 210 13.26 -14.37 -9.10
N HIS A 211 12.26 -14.34 -9.96
CA HIS A 211 12.01 -15.39 -10.93
C HIS A 211 11.71 -14.73 -12.28
N PRO A 212 12.26 -15.23 -13.42
CA PRO A 212 12.13 -14.56 -14.72
C PRO A 212 10.69 -14.32 -15.18
N ARG A 213 9.73 -15.12 -14.71
CA ARG A 213 8.32 -15.01 -15.11
C ARG A 213 7.43 -14.42 -14.03
N ILE A 214 7.77 -14.61 -12.75
CA ILE A 214 6.85 -14.31 -11.64
C ILE A 214 7.67 -13.78 -10.47
N PRO A 215 7.83 -12.46 -10.37
CA PRO A 215 8.35 -11.89 -9.15
C PRO A 215 7.35 -12.16 -8.01
N LEU A 216 7.81 -12.84 -6.98
CA LEU A 216 6.98 -13.21 -5.85
C LEU A 216 7.59 -12.63 -4.58
N TYR A 217 6.74 -12.26 -3.65
CA TYR A 217 7.13 -11.97 -2.27
C TYR A 217 6.34 -12.82 -1.29
N ILE A 218 7.02 -13.25 -0.23
CA ILE A 218 6.43 -13.88 0.93
C ILE A 218 6.59 -12.91 2.08
N VAL A 219 5.47 -12.46 2.65
CA VAL A 219 5.45 -11.49 3.74
C VAL A 219 4.91 -12.17 4.99
N PRO A 220 5.71 -12.26 6.07
CA PRO A 220 5.26 -12.82 7.32
C PRO A 220 4.14 -11.96 7.92
N ARG A 221 3.22 -12.63 8.62
CA ARG A 221 2.13 -12.05 9.39
C ARG A 221 2.27 -12.48 10.84
N GLU A 222 1.32 -13.23 11.34
CA GLU A 222 1.40 -13.95 12.60
C GLU A 222 2.37 -15.14 12.49
N PRO A 223 2.87 -15.70 13.61
CA PRO A 223 3.71 -16.87 13.57
C PRO A 223 3.12 -18.01 12.73
N GLY A 224 3.90 -18.51 11.78
CA GLY A 224 3.49 -19.57 10.87
C GLY A 224 2.48 -19.16 9.79
N ARG A 225 2.17 -17.86 9.65
CA ARG A 225 1.27 -17.35 8.59
C ARG A 225 1.99 -16.41 7.64
N PHE A 226 1.72 -16.55 6.35
CA PHE A 226 2.42 -15.85 5.30
C PHE A 226 1.46 -15.38 4.22
N MET A 227 1.59 -14.13 3.83
CA MET A 227 0.97 -13.64 2.61
C MET A 227 1.94 -13.85 1.46
N VAL A 228 1.45 -14.49 0.39
CA VAL A 228 2.20 -14.79 -0.84
C VAL A 228 1.56 -14.07 -2.01
N GLY A 229 2.29 -13.29 -2.75
CA GLY A 229 1.77 -12.49 -3.86
C GLY A 229 2.85 -11.81 -4.68
N ALA A 230 2.49 -11.09 -5.69
CA ALA A 230 1.14 -10.95 -6.20
C ALA A 230 1.19 -10.88 -7.73
N THR A 231 0.10 -11.22 -8.39
CA THR A 231 0.00 -11.02 -9.84
C THR A 231 -0.15 -9.54 -10.20
N MET A 232 0.15 -9.23 -11.46
CA MET A 232 -0.17 -7.97 -12.13
C MET A 232 -0.79 -8.31 -13.48
N ILE A 233 -2.11 -8.29 -13.56
CA ILE A 233 -2.87 -8.66 -14.75
C ILE A 233 -3.69 -7.45 -15.18
N GLU A 234 -3.50 -6.99 -16.41
CA GLU A 234 -4.23 -5.84 -16.99
C GLU A 234 -5.69 -6.25 -17.25
N THR A 235 -6.53 -6.15 -16.22
CA THR A 235 -7.96 -6.41 -16.27
C THR A 235 -8.66 -5.88 -15.02
N GLU A 236 -9.94 -5.56 -15.16
CA GLU A 236 -10.83 -5.14 -14.08
C GLU A 236 -11.62 -6.31 -13.46
N ASP A 237 -11.39 -7.54 -13.95
CA ASP A 237 -12.06 -8.72 -13.41
C ASP A 237 -11.67 -8.98 -11.96
N ALA A 238 -12.64 -8.91 -11.07
CA ALA A 238 -12.51 -9.17 -9.63
C ALA A 238 -12.90 -10.61 -9.22
N GLY A 239 -13.03 -11.52 -10.17
CA GLY A 239 -13.37 -12.92 -9.92
C GLY A 239 -12.33 -13.67 -9.08
N ALA A 240 -12.56 -14.95 -8.80
CA ALA A 240 -11.67 -15.78 -8.00
C ALA A 240 -10.28 -15.93 -8.66
N ILE A 241 -9.27 -16.29 -7.85
CA ILE A 241 -7.91 -16.56 -8.32
C ILE A 241 -7.90 -17.63 -9.42
N SER A 242 -7.06 -17.44 -10.43
CA SER A 242 -6.92 -18.44 -11.49
C SER A 242 -6.08 -19.65 -11.04
N ALA A 243 -6.37 -20.81 -11.62
CA ALA A 243 -5.56 -22.02 -11.39
C ALA A 243 -4.08 -21.79 -11.76
N ARG A 244 -3.81 -21.01 -12.81
CA ARG A 244 -2.44 -20.64 -13.21
C ARG A 244 -1.74 -19.88 -12.09
N SER A 245 -2.34 -18.80 -11.59
CA SER A 245 -1.74 -17.98 -10.53
C SER A 245 -1.52 -18.78 -9.24
N MET A 246 -2.48 -19.66 -8.91
CA MET A 246 -2.35 -20.57 -7.77
C MET A 246 -1.10 -21.46 -7.91
N MET A 247 -0.95 -22.14 -9.05
CA MET A 247 0.23 -23.00 -9.28
C MET A 247 1.53 -22.20 -9.27
N GLU A 248 1.53 -21.01 -9.83
CA GLU A 248 2.71 -20.14 -9.88
C GLU A 248 3.14 -19.72 -8.47
N PHE A 249 2.21 -19.32 -7.63
CA PHE A 249 2.50 -18.92 -6.25
C PHE A 249 2.99 -20.10 -5.40
N LEU A 250 2.34 -21.26 -5.48
CA LEU A 250 2.75 -22.44 -4.72
C LEU A 250 4.12 -22.93 -5.15
N ASN A 251 4.40 -23.00 -6.45
CA ASN A 251 5.72 -23.37 -6.96
C ASN A 251 6.82 -22.40 -6.51
N ALA A 252 6.54 -21.10 -6.51
CA ALA A 252 7.51 -20.11 -6.08
C ALA A 252 7.71 -20.12 -4.56
N ALA A 253 6.67 -20.30 -3.76
CA ALA A 253 6.77 -20.50 -2.32
C ALA A 253 7.60 -21.76 -2.00
N TYR A 254 7.34 -22.88 -2.66
CA TYR A 254 8.13 -24.10 -2.57
C TYR A 254 9.61 -23.88 -2.91
N ALA A 255 9.91 -23.06 -3.92
CA ALA A 255 11.29 -22.72 -4.28
C ALA A 255 12.01 -21.91 -3.18
N VAL A 256 11.27 -21.11 -2.40
CA VAL A 256 11.82 -20.43 -1.23
C VAL A 256 12.09 -21.42 -0.11
N HIS A 257 11.10 -22.21 0.28
CA HIS A 257 11.27 -23.24 1.31
C HIS A 257 10.36 -24.45 1.06
N PRO A 258 10.88 -25.72 1.13
CA PRO A 258 10.10 -26.92 0.81
C PRO A 258 8.90 -27.17 1.72
N ALA A 259 8.93 -26.72 2.97
CA ALA A 259 7.80 -26.87 3.88
C ALA A 259 6.54 -26.12 3.41
N PHE A 260 6.67 -25.16 2.49
CA PHE A 260 5.49 -24.55 1.87
C PHE A 260 4.69 -25.51 0.99
N ALA A 261 5.25 -26.68 0.62
CA ALA A 261 4.49 -27.70 -0.11
C ALA A 261 3.34 -28.29 0.73
N GLU A 262 3.54 -28.39 2.04
CA GLU A 262 2.57 -28.95 2.98
C GLU A 262 1.80 -27.86 3.76
N ALA A 263 2.00 -26.59 3.40
CA ALA A 263 1.30 -25.48 4.03
C ALA A 263 -0.20 -25.50 3.69
N GLU A 264 -1.04 -25.18 4.66
CA GLU A 264 -2.46 -24.98 4.42
C GLU A 264 -2.70 -23.69 3.62
N ILE A 265 -3.55 -23.76 2.63
CA ILE A 265 -4.06 -22.57 1.92
C ILE A 265 -5.27 -22.06 2.71
N ILE A 266 -5.05 -21.07 3.57
CA ILE A 266 -6.09 -20.57 4.47
C ILE A 266 -6.99 -19.50 3.84
N GLU A 267 -6.48 -18.78 2.82
CA GLU A 267 -7.25 -17.77 2.10
C GLU A 267 -6.67 -17.54 0.71
N THR A 268 -7.55 -17.22 -0.23
CA THR A 268 -7.19 -16.65 -1.53
C THR A 268 -7.86 -15.30 -1.68
N GLY A 269 -7.18 -14.34 -2.29
CA GLY A 269 -7.71 -13.00 -2.48
C GLY A 269 -7.43 -12.42 -3.86
N THR A 270 -8.36 -11.60 -4.31
CA THR A 270 -8.28 -10.86 -5.56
C THR A 270 -8.69 -9.42 -5.33
N GLY A 271 -7.89 -8.47 -5.81
CA GLY A 271 -8.20 -7.05 -5.75
C GLY A 271 -7.83 -6.34 -7.04
N VAL A 272 -8.69 -5.44 -7.50
CA VAL A 272 -8.42 -4.57 -8.65
C VAL A 272 -7.77 -3.29 -8.13
N ARG A 273 -6.53 -3.05 -8.56
CA ARG A 273 -5.79 -1.84 -8.24
C ARG A 273 -6.06 -0.78 -9.29
N PRO A 274 -6.41 0.46 -8.89
CA PRO A 274 -6.49 1.56 -9.84
C PRO A 274 -5.09 2.00 -10.24
N ALA A 275 -4.86 2.23 -11.52
CA ALA A 275 -3.57 2.65 -12.06
C ALA A 275 -3.75 3.63 -13.22
N TYR A 276 -2.91 4.66 -13.26
CA TYR A 276 -2.72 5.52 -14.43
C TYR A 276 -1.73 4.88 -15.41
N PRO A 277 -1.61 5.38 -16.65
CA PRO A 277 -0.75 4.78 -17.68
C PRO A 277 0.72 4.65 -17.28
N ASP A 278 1.23 5.59 -16.48
CA ASP A 278 2.61 5.63 -15.96
C ASP A 278 2.78 4.88 -14.63
N ASN A 279 1.69 4.30 -14.07
CA ASN A 279 1.65 3.65 -12.76
C ASN A 279 2.04 4.55 -11.56
N LEU A 280 2.04 5.87 -11.74
CA LEU A 280 2.20 6.82 -10.65
C LEU A 280 0.85 7.25 -10.10
N PRO A 281 0.73 7.47 -8.78
CA PRO A 281 -0.47 8.06 -8.20
C PRO A 281 -0.56 9.54 -8.56
N ASP A 282 -1.77 10.04 -8.54
CA ASP A 282 -2.02 11.46 -8.70
C ASP A 282 -3.00 12.00 -7.66
N VAL A 283 -2.80 13.26 -7.28
CA VAL A 283 -3.70 14.05 -6.45
C VAL A 283 -4.13 15.26 -7.25
N THR A 284 -5.33 15.19 -7.79
CA THR A 284 -5.90 16.22 -8.66
C THR A 284 -7.08 16.94 -7.99
N GLN A 285 -7.40 18.13 -8.47
CA GLN A 285 -8.55 18.88 -7.98
C GLN A 285 -9.43 19.32 -9.15
N ASP A 286 -10.73 19.08 -9.03
CA ASP A 286 -11.76 19.63 -9.88
C ASP A 286 -12.86 20.29 -9.03
N GLY A 287 -13.00 21.59 -9.16
CA GLY A 287 -13.91 22.38 -8.35
C GLY A 287 -13.65 22.20 -6.85
N ARG A 288 -14.62 21.64 -6.12
CA ARG A 288 -14.51 21.38 -4.68
C ARG A 288 -14.03 19.96 -4.34
N THR A 289 -13.85 19.11 -5.35
CA THR A 289 -13.43 17.71 -5.17
C THR A 289 -11.95 17.57 -5.42
N ILE A 290 -11.27 16.90 -4.49
CA ILE A 290 -9.87 16.46 -4.59
C ILE A 290 -9.91 14.95 -4.81
N PHE A 291 -9.24 14.47 -5.84
CA PHE A 291 -9.15 13.06 -6.16
C PHE A 291 -7.78 12.51 -5.76
N ILE A 292 -7.77 11.40 -5.03
CA ILE A 292 -6.56 10.65 -4.69
C ILE A 292 -6.70 9.26 -5.30
N ASN A 293 -5.95 8.97 -6.36
CA ASN A 293 -6.08 7.68 -7.05
C ASN A 293 -4.79 7.24 -7.73
N GLY A 294 -4.83 6.07 -8.41
CA GLY A 294 -3.76 5.59 -9.26
C GLY A 294 -2.55 4.99 -8.54
N ALA A 295 -2.64 4.68 -7.24
CA ALA A 295 -1.50 4.17 -6.46
C ALA A 295 -1.01 2.78 -6.90
N HIS A 296 -1.66 2.13 -7.88
CA HIS A 296 -1.27 0.85 -8.45
C HIS A 296 -0.96 -0.17 -7.34
N ARG A 297 0.26 -0.71 -7.30
CA ARG A 297 0.71 -1.66 -6.27
C ARG A 297 1.33 -1.00 -5.04
N HIS A 298 1.48 0.32 -5.05
CA HIS A 298 2.24 1.07 -4.05
C HIS A 298 1.35 1.75 -2.99
N GLY A 299 0.10 1.32 -2.83
CA GLY A 299 -0.88 2.00 -1.98
C GLY A 299 -0.39 2.31 -0.56
N PHE A 300 0.10 1.33 0.19
CA PHE A 300 0.64 1.56 1.55
C PHE A 300 1.92 2.39 1.56
N LEU A 301 2.74 2.28 0.53
CA LEU A 301 3.98 3.04 0.40
C LEU A 301 3.73 4.51 0.09
N LEU A 302 2.76 4.83 -0.79
CA LEU A 302 2.59 6.19 -1.34
C LEU A 302 1.41 6.96 -0.74
N SER A 303 0.40 6.29 -0.19
CA SER A 303 -0.77 6.98 0.38
C SER A 303 -0.42 8.03 1.44
N PRO A 304 0.60 7.87 2.31
CA PRO A 304 1.01 8.93 3.21
C PRO A 304 1.41 10.24 2.51
N ALA A 305 2.19 10.15 1.42
CA ALA A 305 2.60 11.32 0.65
C ALA A 305 1.43 11.98 -0.09
N MET A 306 0.56 11.16 -0.69
CA MET A 306 -0.65 11.63 -1.37
C MET A 306 -1.61 12.31 -0.40
N ALA A 307 -1.78 11.77 0.80
CA ALA A 307 -2.61 12.34 1.84
C ALA A 307 -2.11 13.72 2.30
N ARG A 308 -0.81 13.88 2.47
CA ARG A 308 -0.18 15.18 2.79
C ARG A 308 -0.42 16.19 1.68
N GLN A 309 -0.24 15.80 0.42
CA GLN A 309 -0.50 16.67 -0.73
C GLN A 309 -1.97 17.12 -0.78
N ALA A 310 -2.91 16.22 -0.53
CA ALA A 310 -4.34 16.57 -0.47
C ALA A 310 -4.65 17.53 0.69
N ALA A 311 -4.02 17.33 1.86
CA ALA A 311 -4.15 18.25 2.99
C ALA A 311 -3.58 19.65 2.68
N GLU A 312 -2.48 19.73 1.91
CA GLU A 312 -1.92 21.00 1.43
C GLU A 312 -2.91 21.76 0.52
N PHE A 313 -3.58 21.08 -0.41
CA PHE A 313 -4.64 21.71 -1.22
C PHE A 313 -5.76 22.31 -0.36
N VAL A 314 -6.15 21.61 0.70
CA VAL A 314 -7.17 22.09 1.64
C VAL A 314 -6.66 23.32 2.41
N CYS A 315 -5.42 23.28 2.94
CA CYS A 315 -4.82 24.40 3.68
C CYS A 315 -4.65 25.66 2.82
N GLN A 316 -4.23 25.51 1.56
CA GLN A 316 -4.13 26.65 0.62
C GLN A 316 -5.48 27.34 0.42
N THR A 317 -6.57 26.56 0.34
CA THR A 317 -7.92 27.09 0.22
C THR A 317 -8.37 27.84 1.49
N LEU A 318 -7.98 27.37 2.69
CA LEU A 318 -8.26 28.05 3.95
C LEU A 318 -7.60 29.44 3.97
N SER A 319 -6.29 29.48 3.69
CA SER A 319 -5.51 30.72 3.65
C SER A 319 -6.03 31.73 2.61
N GLN A 320 -6.59 31.25 1.51
CA GLN A 320 -7.22 32.14 0.51
C GLN A 320 -8.54 32.74 1.05
N LYS A 321 -9.41 31.91 1.65
CA LYS A 321 -10.67 32.39 2.25
C LYS A 321 -10.43 33.39 3.38
N GLU A 322 -9.41 33.20 4.21
CA GLU A 322 -9.06 34.16 5.27
C GLU A 322 -8.62 35.50 4.70
N ARG A 323 -7.77 35.51 3.68
CA ARG A 323 -7.35 36.74 2.97
C ARG A 323 -8.53 37.47 2.32
N ASP A 324 -9.45 36.75 1.69
CA ASP A 324 -10.62 37.33 1.04
C ASP A 324 -11.58 37.92 2.08
N HIS A 325 -11.67 37.35 3.29
CA HIS A 325 -12.46 37.92 4.40
C HIS A 325 -11.82 39.16 5.00
N GLU A 326 -10.49 39.18 5.18
CA GLU A 326 -9.77 40.38 5.67
C GLU A 326 -9.94 41.55 4.66
N THR A 327 -9.74 41.28 3.38
CA THR A 327 -9.89 42.31 2.32
C THR A 327 -11.33 42.85 2.24
N SER A 328 -12.34 41.98 2.39
CA SER A 328 -13.76 42.38 2.37
C SER A 328 -14.17 43.09 3.66
N GLY A 329 -13.49 42.84 4.78
CA GLY A 329 -13.73 43.53 6.06
C GLY A 329 -13.17 44.96 6.12
N GLU A 330 -12.07 45.24 5.41
CA GLU A 330 -11.49 46.58 5.31
C GLU A 330 -12.37 47.55 4.48
N TRP A 331 -13.05 47.07 3.40
CA TRP A 331 -13.95 47.89 2.59
C TRP A 331 -15.23 48.29 3.30
N ARG A 332 -15.61 47.69 4.42
CA ARG A 332 -16.78 48.05 5.22
C ARG A 332 -16.49 49.03 6.36
N ARG A 333 -15.23 49.40 6.56
CA ARG A 333 -14.77 50.33 7.60
C ARG A 333 -14.23 51.66 7.05
N ALA A 334 -14.25 51.84 5.73
CA ALA A 334 -13.97 53.09 5.03
C ALA A 334 -15.27 53.67 4.44
#